data_0936e909a44372461fdf06d2160cd485
#
_entry.id   0936e909a44372461fdf06d2160cd485
#
_cell.length_a   1.000
_cell.length_b   1.000
_cell.length_c   1.000
_cell.angle_alpha   90.00
_cell.angle_beta   90.00
_cell.angle_gamma   90.00
#
_symmetry.space_group_name_H-M   'P 1'
#
loop_
_entity.id
_entity.type
_entity.pdbx_description
1 polymer ?
#
loop_
_entity_poly.entity_id
_entity_poly.type
_entity_poly.pdbx_seq_one_letter_code
_entity_poly.pdbx_strand_id
1 'polypeptide(L)'
;MENIRYLYHSLLVEGSARALHWNFAASRDRKAKLRRPEFAALAHHVASEDVRLKAEADAAPSDDARLAAAVAWVFRAQQATPDAGVSLGYFPLDVEGGWHPSYPETTGYLITTLLDYAAQYQRADMRNAALAMADWEAEVQMPSGAVQGGAVAPPDKQTPAAFNTGMVLDGWCSAYEASREQRFLDAGIAAARFLVTDMDEAGYFRTNGAFVSQRETKTYNCLCGWAMLRMARLAGDQRLERAAVEAVEAALKRQRKSGWFANNCLGMSSIPLTHTIGYTLQGVFEVGVLAERPDFIAAAEHGLTSVLRKQRRDGSLAGRFDKRWNAAANFACLTGSCQLAVVAYRFVELFGNRDLLILADRVMSFVKRTQRLAGDDPNMVGAIAGSYPILGGYMTGGYPNWATKYFIDALAAPTLPVNLARGAPRCTLRLSVCSPLFNLSES
;
A
#
# COMPACT_ATOMS: atom_id res chain seq x y z
N MET A 1 -22.89 -11.17 -16.33
CA MET A 1 -23.59 -10.03 -15.67
C MET A 1 -22.61 -8.96 -15.16
N GLU A 2 -21.44 -9.30 -14.66
CA GLU A 2 -20.43 -8.31 -14.22
C GLU A 2 -19.92 -7.40 -15.34
N ASN A 3 -19.63 -7.94 -16.53
CA ASN A 3 -19.18 -7.13 -17.67
C ASN A 3 -20.19 -6.07 -18.09
N ILE A 4 -21.49 -6.33 -17.90
CA ILE A 4 -22.56 -5.36 -18.19
C ILE A 4 -22.65 -4.28 -17.12
N ARG A 5 -22.48 -4.61 -15.84
CA ARG A 5 -22.39 -3.63 -14.75
C ARG A 5 -21.14 -2.76 -14.87
N TYR A 6 -20.04 -3.35 -15.29
CA TYR A 6 -18.78 -2.66 -15.58
C TYR A 6 -18.95 -1.65 -16.73
N LEU A 7 -19.56 -2.08 -17.84
CA LEU A 7 -19.91 -1.22 -18.98
C LEU A 7 -20.84 -0.07 -18.57
N TYR A 8 -21.88 -0.37 -17.82
CA TYR A 8 -22.85 0.61 -17.33
C TYR A 8 -22.19 1.67 -16.46
N HIS A 9 -21.36 1.28 -15.49
CA HIS A 9 -20.65 2.23 -14.63
C HIS A 9 -19.66 3.10 -15.40
N SER A 10 -18.84 2.53 -16.25
CA SER A 10 -17.81 3.27 -16.98
C SER A 10 -18.39 4.23 -18.03
N LEU A 11 -19.46 3.86 -18.70
CA LEU A 11 -20.08 4.71 -19.75
C LEU A 11 -21.02 5.77 -19.19
N LEU A 12 -21.84 5.43 -18.18
CA LEU A 12 -22.91 6.30 -17.71
C LEU A 12 -22.56 7.09 -16.44
N VAL A 13 -21.63 6.60 -15.62
CA VAL A 13 -21.29 7.24 -14.35
C VAL A 13 -19.97 8.00 -14.42
N GLU A 14 -18.97 7.51 -15.14
CA GLU A 14 -17.63 8.14 -15.22
C GLU A 14 -17.40 8.93 -16.52
N GLY A 15 -18.22 8.74 -17.55
CA GLY A 15 -18.11 9.46 -18.83
C GLY A 15 -16.78 9.25 -19.58
N SER A 16 -16.00 8.23 -19.21
CA SER A 16 -14.63 8.03 -19.66
C SER A 16 -14.49 6.79 -20.54
N ALA A 17 -14.58 7.01 -21.85
CA ALA A 17 -14.27 5.99 -22.86
C ALA A 17 -12.80 5.46 -22.76
N ARG A 18 -11.87 6.22 -22.17
CA ARG A 18 -10.46 5.83 -22.01
C ARG A 18 -10.24 4.79 -20.90
N ALA A 19 -10.89 4.93 -19.75
CA ALA A 19 -10.81 3.95 -18.65
C ALA A 19 -11.40 2.59 -19.08
N LEU A 20 -12.47 2.60 -19.89
CA LEU A 20 -13.03 1.43 -20.53
C LEU A 20 -12.02 0.76 -21.47
N HIS A 21 -11.38 1.55 -22.32
CA HIS A 21 -10.45 1.02 -23.32
C HIS A 21 -9.24 0.33 -22.68
N TRP A 22 -8.66 0.91 -21.66
CA TRP A 22 -7.50 0.37 -20.95
C TRP A 22 -7.81 -0.94 -20.22
N ASN A 23 -8.86 -0.98 -19.43
CA ASN A 23 -9.23 -2.16 -18.66
C ASN A 23 -9.81 -3.27 -19.55
N PHE A 24 -10.52 -2.91 -20.59
CA PHE A 24 -11.08 -3.87 -21.55
C PHE A 24 -10.01 -4.45 -22.48
N ALA A 25 -9.09 -3.61 -22.95
CA ALA A 25 -7.98 -4.05 -23.80
C ALA A 25 -7.03 -4.95 -23.01
N ALA A 26 -6.62 -4.57 -21.82
CA ALA A 26 -5.76 -5.38 -20.95
C ALA A 26 -6.44 -6.70 -20.55
N SER A 27 -7.73 -6.69 -20.17
CA SER A 27 -8.48 -7.90 -19.84
C SER A 27 -8.69 -8.81 -21.03
N ARG A 28 -8.93 -8.23 -22.23
CA ARG A 28 -9.08 -8.98 -23.49
C ARG A 28 -7.76 -9.59 -23.95
N ASP A 29 -6.67 -8.84 -23.82
CA ASP A 29 -5.33 -9.30 -24.18
C ASP A 29 -4.87 -10.45 -23.27
N ARG A 30 -5.06 -10.33 -21.95
CA ARG A 30 -4.79 -11.40 -20.98
C ARG A 30 -5.63 -12.63 -21.23
N LYS A 31 -6.93 -12.48 -21.52
CA LYS A 31 -7.79 -13.61 -21.91
C LYS A 31 -7.38 -14.24 -23.23
N ALA A 32 -6.87 -13.46 -24.18
CA ALA A 32 -6.33 -13.97 -25.42
C ALA A 32 -5.03 -14.76 -25.19
N LYS A 33 -4.12 -14.24 -24.36
CA LYS A 33 -2.90 -14.93 -23.94
C LYS A 33 -3.21 -16.25 -23.22
N LEU A 34 -4.17 -16.25 -22.27
CA LEU A 34 -4.60 -17.44 -21.54
C LEU A 34 -5.19 -18.54 -22.45
N ARG A 35 -5.61 -18.21 -23.67
CA ARG A 35 -6.09 -19.17 -24.67
C ARG A 35 -4.98 -19.76 -25.54
N ARG A 36 -3.78 -19.23 -25.45
CA ARG A 36 -2.63 -19.79 -26.19
C ARG A 36 -2.15 -21.05 -25.49
N PRO A 37 -1.83 -22.13 -26.25
CA PRO A 37 -1.43 -23.42 -25.67
C PRO A 37 -0.28 -23.31 -24.67
N GLU A 38 0.71 -22.45 -24.93
CA GLU A 38 1.86 -22.21 -24.06
C GLU A 38 1.51 -21.59 -22.71
N PHE A 39 0.40 -20.83 -22.62
CA PHE A 39 -0.08 -20.20 -21.40
C PHE A 39 -1.22 -20.96 -20.72
N ALA A 40 -1.89 -21.86 -21.45
CA ALA A 40 -3.04 -22.60 -20.92
C ALA A 40 -2.65 -23.49 -19.72
N ALA A 41 -1.51 -24.17 -19.80
CA ALA A 41 -0.98 -25.01 -18.72
C ALA A 41 -0.64 -24.16 -17.49
N LEU A 42 0.01 -23.02 -17.67
CA LEU A 42 0.34 -22.10 -16.59
C LEU A 42 -0.90 -21.47 -15.95
N ALA A 43 -1.88 -21.07 -16.76
CA ALA A 43 -3.15 -20.54 -16.25
C ALA A 43 -3.94 -21.58 -15.45
N HIS A 44 -3.95 -22.84 -15.92
CA HIS A 44 -4.58 -23.94 -15.19
C HIS A 44 -3.84 -24.26 -13.90
N HIS A 45 -2.50 -24.29 -13.92
CA HIS A 45 -1.67 -24.50 -12.75
C HIS A 45 -1.92 -23.40 -11.69
N VAL A 46 -1.88 -22.13 -12.08
CA VAL A 46 -2.14 -20.99 -11.21
C VAL A 46 -3.55 -21.04 -10.62
N ALA A 47 -4.57 -21.37 -11.42
CA ALA A 47 -5.95 -21.46 -10.96
C ALA A 47 -6.17 -22.67 -10.01
N SER A 48 -5.56 -23.82 -10.30
CA SER A 48 -5.65 -25.02 -9.46
C SER A 48 -4.96 -24.85 -8.10
N GLU A 49 -3.84 -24.12 -8.07
CA GLU A 49 -3.14 -23.79 -6.84
C GLU A 49 -3.99 -22.90 -5.92
N ASP A 50 -4.71 -21.91 -6.45
CA ASP A 50 -5.63 -21.08 -5.68
C ASP A 50 -6.71 -21.92 -4.96
N VAL A 51 -7.19 -23.01 -5.60
CA VAL A 51 -8.17 -23.94 -5.01
C VAL A 51 -7.52 -24.80 -3.94
N ARG A 52 -6.31 -25.30 -4.20
CA ARG A 52 -5.55 -26.16 -3.27
C ARG A 52 -5.24 -25.44 -1.97
N LEU A 53 -4.72 -24.21 -2.05
CA LEU A 53 -4.39 -23.39 -0.89
C LEU A 53 -5.59 -23.12 0.03
N LYS A 54 -6.80 -23.12 -0.54
CA LYS A 54 -8.03 -22.96 0.22
C LYS A 54 -8.41 -24.24 1.00
N ALA A 55 -8.03 -25.41 0.50
CA ALA A 55 -8.38 -26.70 1.07
C ALA A 55 -7.40 -27.17 2.18
N GLU A 56 -6.13 -26.73 2.15
CA GLU A 56 -5.05 -27.19 3.04
C GLU A 56 -5.00 -26.46 4.38
N ALA A 57 -6.13 -26.08 4.95
CA ALA A 57 -6.18 -25.28 6.19
C ALA A 57 -5.68 -25.98 7.46
N ASP A 58 -5.49 -27.30 7.45
CA ASP A 58 -5.24 -28.11 8.66
C ASP A 58 -3.76 -28.27 9.05
N ALA A 59 -2.81 -27.85 8.20
CA ALA A 59 -1.37 -27.88 8.48
C ALA A 59 -0.74 -26.50 8.26
N ALA A 60 -1.34 -25.47 8.82
CA ALA A 60 -0.95 -24.09 8.53
C ALA A 60 0.46 -23.77 9.07
N PRO A 61 1.41 -23.32 8.21
CA PRO A 61 2.69 -22.81 8.65
C PRO A 61 2.52 -21.66 9.63
N SER A 62 3.49 -21.48 10.54
CA SER A 62 3.50 -20.36 11.49
C SER A 62 3.56 -19.01 10.78
N ASP A 63 3.15 -17.95 11.48
CA ASP A 63 3.25 -16.59 10.96
C ASP A 63 4.72 -16.19 10.70
N ASP A 64 5.67 -16.66 11.50
CA ASP A 64 7.10 -16.44 11.29
C ASP A 64 7.59 -17.09 9.99
N ALA A 65 7.16 -18.31 9.68
CA ALA A 65 7.52 -18.97 8.42
C ALA A 65 6.92 -18.23 7.21
N ARG A 66 5.69 -17.72 7.32
CA ARG A 66 5.03 -16.92 6.30
C ARG A 66 5.74 -15.59 6.09
N LEU A 67 6.09 -14.92 7.17
CA LEU A 67 6.82 -13.65 7.16
C LEU A 67 8.20 -13.81 6.53
N ALA A 68 8.96 -14.82 6.95
CA ALA A 68 10.28 -15.10 6.38
C ALA A 68 10.21 -15.39 4.87
N ALA A 69 9.21 -16.16 4.42
CA ALA A 69 9.01 -16.44 3.01
C ALA A 69 8.64 -15.18 2.20
N ALA A 70 7.80 -14.28 2.76
CA ALA A 70 7.42 -13.04 2.13
C ALA A 70 8.60 -12.07 1.99
N VAL A 71 9.41 -11.92 3.04
CA VAL A 71 10.64 -11.09 3.00
C VAL A 71 11.65 -11.65 1.99
N ALA A 72 11.84 -12.96 1.97
CA ALA A 72 12.72 -13.62 0.98
C ALA A 72 12.23 -13.38 -0.46
N TRP A 73 10.91 -13.31 -0.67
CA TRP A 73 10.34 -12.99 -1.98
C TRP A 73 10.62 -11.54 -2.40
N VAL A 74 10.45 -10.57 -1.49
CA VAL A 74 10.78 -9.16 -1.77
C VAL A 74 12.26 -8.99 -2.11
N PHE A 75 13.14 -9.71 -1.41
CA PHE A 75 14.57 -9.70 -1.71
C PHE A 75 14.86 -10.26 -3.11
N ARG A 76 14.21 -11.36 -3.52
CA ARG A 76 14.30 -11.86 -4.91
C ARG A 76 13.78 -10.85 -5.93
N ALA A 77 12.71 -10.13 -5.61
CA ALA A 77 12.16 -9.10 -6.50
C ALA A 77 13.14 -7.93 -6.70
N GLN A 78 13.97 -7.59 -5.71
CA GLN A 78 15.07 -6.64 -5.87
C GLN A 78 16.20 -7.22 -6.72
N GLN A 79 16.59 -8.46 -6.46
CA GLN A 79 17.67 -9.13 -7.23
C GLN A 79 17.30 -9.42 -8.68
N ALA A 80 16.02 -9.41 -9.03
CA ALA A 80 15.54 -9.63 -10.39
C ALA A 80 15.70 -8.41 -11.31
N THR A 81 16.09 -7.27 -10.78
CA THR A 81 16.33 -6.03 -11.52
C THR A 81 17.82 -5.76 -11.66
N PRO A 82 18.25 -5.02 -12.70
CA PRO A 82 19.67 -4.71 -12.92
C PRO A 82 20.17 -3.56 -12.03
N ASP A 83 19.28 -2.91 -11.29
CA ASP A 83 19.54 -1.78 -10.41
C ASP A 83 19.21 -2.16 -8.95
N ALA A 84 19.22 -1.20 -8.03
CA ALA A 84 18.89 -1.44 -6.64
C ALA A 84 17.40 -1.26 -6.32
N GLY A 85 16.58 -0.89 -7.31
CA GLY A 85 15.13 -0.82 -7.18
C GLY A 85 14.50 -2.20 -7.10
N VAL A 86 13.24 -2.26 -6.68
CA VAL A 86 12.48 -3.51 -6.61
C VAL A 86 11.57 -3.64 -7.83
N SER A 87 11.58 -4.81 -8.46
CA SER A 87 10.64 -5.13 -9.53
C SER A 87 9.20 -4.81 -9.09
N LEU A 88 8.42 -4.19 -9.97
CA LEU A 88 6.98 -3.99 -9.76
C LEU A 88 6.28 -5.28 -9.30
N GLY A 89 6.73 -6.44 -9.76
CA GLY A 89 6.22 -7.73 -9.37
C GLY A 89 6.54 -8.82 -10.38
N TYR A 90 6.08 -10.02 -10.05
CA TYR A 90 6.19 -11.20 -10.90
C TYR A 90 4.86 -11.47 -11.61
N PHE A 91 4.87 -11.44 -12.95
CA PHE A 91 3.69 -11.59 -13.82
C PHE A 91 3.99 -12.59 -14.94
N PRO A 92 3.92 -13.88 -14.66
CA PRO A 92 4.38 -14.92 -15.60
C PRO A 92 3.62 -14.95 -16.93
N LEU A 93 2.45 -14.30 -17.01
CA LEU A 93 1.63 -14.22 -18.22
C LEU A 93 1.83 -12.93 -19.02
N ASP A 94 2.52 -11.93 -18.48
CA ASP A 94 2.60 -10.59 -19.07
C ASP A 94 3.94 -10.30 -19.75
N VAL A 95 5.04 -10.81 -19.22
CA VAL A 95 6.39 -10.49 -19.68
C VAL A 95 7.28 -11.72 -19.71
N GLU A 96 8.22 -11.78 -20.63
CA GLU A 96 9.23 -12.83 -20.67
C GLU A 96 10.04 -12.82 -19.36
N GLY A 97 10.21 -14.01 -18.75
CA GLY A 97 10.84 -14.17 -17.44
C GLY A 97 9.97 -13.76 -16.25
N GLY A 98 8.81 -13.17 -16.47
CA GLY A 98 7.79 -12.87 -15.46
C GLY A 98 8.06 -11.63 -14.59
N TRP A 99 9.29 -11.15 -14.47
CA TRP A 99 9.65 -9.98 -13.68
C TRP A 99 9.52 -8.68 -14.47
N HIS A 100 8.82 -7.70 -13.91
CA HIS A 100 8.73 -6.35 -14.44
C HIS A 100 9.94 -5.50 -14.02
N PRO A 101 10.19 -4.35 -14.69
CA PRO A 101 11.21 -3.40 -14.28
C PRO A 101 11.01 -2.88 -12.85
N SER A 102 12.06 -2.27 -12.28
CA SER A 102 12.02 -1.53 -11.02
C SER A 102 10.95 -0.44 -11.05
N TYR A 103 10.28 -0.28 -9.91
CA TYR A 103 9.16 0.63 -9.79
C TYR A 103 9.32 1.56 -8.58
N PRO A 104 9.60 2.88 -8.80
CA PRO A 104 9.95 3.79 -7.72
C PRO A 104 8.93 3.86 -6.59
N GLU A 105 7.63 4.08 -6.90
CA GLU A 105 6.60 4.18 -5.87
C GLU A 105 6.69 3.07 -4.83
N THR A 106 6.82 1.84 -5.32
CA THR A 106 6.71 0.67 -4.46
C THR A 106 8.05 0.27 -3.85
N THR A 107 9.16 0.61 -4.48
CA THR A 107 10.49 0.55 -3.86
C THR A 107 10.53 1.49 -2.66
N GLY A 108 10.00 2.70 -2.79
CA GLY A 108 9.98 3.71 -1.73
C GLY A 108 9.39 3.19 -0.41
N TYR A 109 8.16 2.68 -0.41
CA TYR A 109 7.57 2.21 0.84
C TYR A 109 8.06 0.82 1.31
N LEU A 110 8.71 0.05 0.43
CA LEU A 110 9.43 -1.17 0.84
C LEU A 110 10.66 -0.86 1.70
N ILE A 111 11.28 0.31 1.53
CA ILE A 111 12.38 0.78 2.38
C ILE A 111 11.96 0.75 3.85
N THR A 112 10.82 1.39 4.19
CA THR A 112 10.27 1.38 5.55
C THR A 112 10.05 -0.03 6.06
N THR A 113 9.34 -0.87 5.29
CA THR A 113 9.03 -2.25 5.68
C THR A 113 10.28 -3.09 5.99
N LEU A 114 11.31 -2.98 5.14
CA LEU A 114 12.55 -3.75 5.33
C LEU A 114 13.42 -3.21 6.46
N LEU A 115 13.43 -1.90 6.70
CA LEU A 115 14.13 -1.31 7.84
C LEU A 115 13.47 -1.73 9.16
N ASP A 116 12.14 -1.71 9.25
CA ASP A 116 11.40 -2.16 10.41
C ASP A 116 11.65 -3.65 10.69
N TYR A 117 11.57 -4.48 9.64
CA TYR A 117 11.90 -5.90 9.73
C TYR A 117 13.36 -6.13 10.17
N ALA A 118 14.30 -5.39 9.59
CA ALA A 118 15.72 -5.49 9.92
C ALA A 118 16.00 -5.12 11.38
N ALA A 119 15.33 -4.10 11.90
CA ALA A 119 15.45 -3.70 13.30
C ALA A 119 14.85 -4.76 14.25
N GLN A 120 13.65 -5.26 13.94
CA GLN A 120 12.94 -6.24 14.77
C GLN A 120 13.69 -7.59 14.83
N TYR A 121 14.23 -8.07 13.69
CA TYR A 121 14.82 -9.39 13.56
C TYR A 121 16.37 -9.36 13.48
N GLN A 122 17.00 -8.19 13.72
CA GLN A 122 18.45 -7.98 13.69
C GLN A 122 19.11 -8.43 12.36
N ARG A 123 18.49 -8.12 11.23
CA ARG A 123 18.89 -8.52 9.88
C ARG A 123 19.66 -7.40 9.18
N ALA A 124 20.99 -7.40 9.33
CA ALA A 124 21.87 -6.43 8.68
C ALA A 124 21.80 -6.46 7.14
N ASP A 125 21.61 -7.63 6.54
CA ASP A 125 21.44 -7.81 5.10
C ASP A 125 20.19 -7.09 4.59
N MET A 126 19.07 -7.17 5.29
CA MET A 126 17.82 -6.47 4.93
C MET A 126 17.95 -4.95 5.11
N ARG A 127 18.66 -4.52 6.17
CA ARG A 127 18.98 -3.10 6.36
C ARG A 127 19.81 -2.56 5.19
N ASN A 128 20.84 -3.27 4.77
CA ASN A 128 21.69 -2.86 3.65
C ASN A 128 20.91 -2.83 2.33
N ALA A 129 20.03 -3.81 2.08
CA ALA A 129 19.16 -3.85 0.91
C ALA A 129 18.22 -2.62 0.89
N ALA A 130 17.59 -2.28 2.02
CA ALA A 130 16.71 -1.13 2.13
C ALA A 130 17.44 0.21 1.92
N LEU A 131 18.65 0.36 2.45
CA LEU A 131 19.44 1.57 2.22
C LEU A 131 19.91 1.68 0.75
N ALA A 132 20.25 0.57 0.09
CA ALA A 132 20.54 0.57 -1.35
C ALA A 132 19.30 0.97 -2.19
N MET A 133 18.11 0.56 -1.79
CA MET A 133 16.86 1.06 -2.40
C MET A 133 16.72 2.58 -2.23
N ALA A 134 17.00 3.10 -1.02
CA ALA A 134 16.90 4.53 -0.74
C ALA A 134 17.91 5.36 -1.53
N ASP A 135 19.11 4.84 -1.77
CA ASP A 135 20.12 5.43 -2.64
C ASP A 135 19.64 5.46 -4.10
N TRP A 136 19.15 4.33 -4.61
CA TRP A 136 18.60 4.25 -5.96
C TRP A 136 17.44 5.24 -6.18
N GLU A 137 16.55 5.39 -5.20
CA GLU A 137 15.47 6.39 -5.28
C GLU A 137 16.02 7.83 -5.38
N ALA A 138 17.13 8.13 -4.68
CA ALA A 138 17.78 9.43 -4.77
C ALA A 138 18.45 9.65 -6.14
N GLU A 139 18.99 8.60 -6.76
CA GLU A 139 19.56 8.65 -8.11
C GLU A 139 18.51 8.90 -9.19
N VAL A 140 17.31 8.35 -9.04
CA VAL A 140 16.22 8.49 -10.01
C VAL A 140 15.25 9.62 -9.69
N GLN A 141 15.48 10.39 -8.62
CA GLN A 141 14.70 11.57 -8.26
C GLN A 141 14.77 12.63 -9.36
N MET A 142 13.63 13.19 -9.75
CA MET A 142 13.59 14.25 -10.75
C MET A 142 14.21 15.56 -10.21
N PRO A 143 14.78 16.43 -11.05
CA PRO A 143 15.34 17.72 -10.63
C PRO A 143 14.35 18.63 -9.88
N SER A 144 13.06 18.43 -10.07
CA SER A 144 11.99 19.14 -9.33
C SER A 144 11.82 18.65 -7.89
N GLY A 145 12.49 17.60 -7.48
CA GLY A 145 12.27 16.88 -6.23
C GLY A 145 11.16 15.82 -6.30
N ALA A 146 10.41 15.76 -7.40
CA ALA A 146 9.36 14.76 -7.60
C ALA A 146 9.94 13.36 -7.86
N VAL A 147 9.07 12.36 -7.71
CA VAL A 147 9.27 11.01 -8.24
C VAL A 147 8.29 10.81 -9.40
N GLN A 148 8.77 10.17 -10.46
CA GLN A 148 7.95 9.91 -11.65
C GLN A 148 6.84 8.88 -11.38
N GLY A 149 5.78 8.94 -12.16
CA GLY A 149 4.76 7.89 -12.23
C GLY A 149 5.20 6.77 -13.18
N GLY A 150 5.03 5.53 -12.74
CA GLY A 150 5.41 4.36 -13.53
C GLY A 150 6.87 3.92 -13.35
N ALA A 151 7.32 2.98 -14.18
CA ALA A 151 8.70 2.55 -14.22
C ALA A 151 9.63 3.68 -14.68
N VAL A 152 10.92 3.57 -14.36
CA VAL A 152 11.90 4.61 -14.73
C VAL A 152 11.92 4.81 -16.23
N ALA A 153 11.73 6.05 -16.64
CA ALA A 153 11.71 6.48 -18.04
C ALA A 153 12.85 7.45 -18.33
N PRO A 154 13.26 7.62 -19.61
CA PRO A 154 14.18 8.69 -20.01
C PRO A 154 13.68 10.08 -19.55
N PRO A 155 14.58 11.02 -19.23
CA PRO A 155 14.21 12.32 -18.64
C PRO A 155 13.14 13.11 -19.41
N ASP A 156 13.15 13.03 -20.73
CA ASP A 156 12.19 13.70 -21.61
C ASP A 156 10.77 13.07 -21.59
N LYS A 157 10.63 11.88 -21.00
CA LYS A 157 9.38 11.13 -20.90
C LYS A 157 8.88 10.97 -19.45
N GLN A 158 9.66 11.45 -18.49
CA GLN A 158 9.27 11.40 -17.09
C GLN A 158 8.07 12.30 -16.81
N THR A 159 7.10 11.79 -16.06
CA THR A 159 5.94 12.55 -15.58
C THR A 159 5.88 12.47 -14.07
N PRO A 160 5.89 13.61 -13.34
CA PRO A 160 5.82 13.59 -11.89
C PRO A 160 4.50 13.01 -11.41
N ALA A 161 4.53 12.36 -10.24
CA ALA A 161 3.34 11.84 -9.58
C ALA A 161 3.41 12.12 -8.08
N ALA A 162 2.44 12.86 -7.56
CA ALA A 162 2.41 13.22 -6.14
C ALA A 162 2.36 11.98 -5.25
N PHE A 163 1.53 10.99 -5.60
CA PHE A 163 1.43 9.76 -4.81
C PHE A 163 2.76 9.01 -4.74
N ASN A 164 3.41 8.79 -5.89
CA ASN A 164 4.72 8.14 -5.95
C ASN A 164 5.75 8.89 -5.13
N THR A 165 5.78 10.23 -5.26
CA THR A 165 6.67 11.09 -4.46
C THR A 165 6.43 10.94 -2.96
N GLY A 166 5.17 10.88 -2.52
CA GLY A 166 4.83 10.67 -1.11
C GLY A 166 5.27 9.31 -0.57
N MET A 167 5.17 8.26 -1.38
CA MET A 167 5.57 6.91 -0.96
C MET A 167 7.10 6.76 -0.86
N VAL A 168 7.84 7.38 -1.77
CA VAL A 168 9.31 7.41 -1.70
C VAL A 168 9.78 8.32 -0.56
N LEU A 169 9.10 9.44 -0.33
CA LEU A 169 9.35 10.32 0.81
C LEU A 169 9.26 9.57 2.16
N ASP A 170 8.27 8.68 2.32
CA ASP A 170 8.15 7.84 3.51
C ASP A 170 9.38 6.94 3.68
N GLY A 171 9.87 6.35 2.58
CA GLY A 171 11.11 5.57 2.56
C GLY A 171 12.33 6.37 2.97
N TRP A 172 12.50 7.60 2.46
CA TRP A 172 13.63 8.46 2.85
C TRP A 172 13.54 8.93 4.31
N CYS A 173 12.35 9.15 4.85
CA CYS A 173 12.19 9.39 6.29
C CYS A 173 12.78 8.22 7.09
N SER A 174 12.39 7.00 6.77
CA SER A 174 12.87 5.79 7.45
C SER A 174 14.37 5.55 7.24
N ALA A 175 14.88 5.78 6.02
CA ALA A 175 16.31 5.65 5.72
C ALA A 175 17.15 6.65 6.52
N TYR A 176 16.70 7.91 6.64
CA TYR A 176 17.35 8.91 7.47
C TYR A 176 17.28 8.56 8.97
N GLU A 177 16.14 8.12 9.45
CA GLU A 177 15.98 7.70 10.86
C GLU A 177 16.92 6.54 11.20
N ALA A 178 17.10 5.58 10.29
CA ALA A 178 17.93 4.41 10.48
C ALA A 178 19.45 4.67 10.32
N SER A 179 19.86 5.58 9.41
CA SER A 179 21.27 5.76 9.05
C SER A 179 21.87 7.09 9.49
N ARG A 180 21.04 8.14 9.67
CA ARG A 180 21.43 9.54 9.88
C ARG A 180 22.24 10.14 8.71
N GLU A 181 22.13 9.55 7.51
CA GLU A 181 22.84 10.02 6.34
C GLU A 181 22.09 11.21 5.69
N GLN A 182 22.79 12.35 5.60
CA GLN A 182 22.20 13.65 5.21
C GLN A 182 21.54 13.58 3.82
N ARG A 183 22.06 12.78 2.88
CA ARG A 183 21.50 12.66 1.52
C ARG A 183 20.02 12.25 1.51
N PHE A 184 19.58 11.39 2.45
CA PHE A 184 18.18 10.96 2.53
C PHE A 184 17.28 12.08 3.08
N LEU A 185 17.79 12.87 4.01
CA LEU A 185 17.08 14.06 4.49
C LEU A 185 16.94 15.11 3.37
N ASP A 186 18.00 15.35 2.60
CA ASP A 186 18.01 16.33 1.50
C ASP A 186 17.05 15.92 0.38
N ALA A 187 17.08 14.65 -0.05
CA ALA A 187 16.14 14.09 -1.02
C ALA A 187 14.68 14.17 -0.53
N GLY A 188 14.46 13.82 0.74
CA GLY A 188 13.14 13.91 1.37
C GLY A 188 12.62 15.35 1.46
N ILE A 189 13.46 16.32 1.81
CA ILE A 189 13.08 17.75 1.83
C ILE A 189 12.72 18.23 0.42
N ALA A 190 13.47 17.83 -0.61
CA ALA A 190 13.16 18.18 -1.99
C ALA A 190 11.80 17.61 -2.43
N ALA A 191 11.53 16.34 -2.10
CA ALA A 191 10.25 15.70 -2.37
C ALA A 191 9.08 16.36 -1.63
N ALA A 192 9.24 16.67 -0.36
CA ALA A 192 8.22 17.35 0.43
C ALA A 192 7.91 18.76 -0.10
N ARG A 193 8.92 19.51 -0.52
CA ARG A 193 8.74 20.82 -1.18
C ARG A 193 7.99 20.72 -2.50
N PHE A 194 8.30 19.71 -3.32
CA PHE A 194 7.52 19.43 -4.52
C PHE A 194 6.05 19.19 -4.17
N LEU A 195 5.75 18.33 -3.19
CA LEU A 195 4.38 18.03 -2.77
C LEU A 195 3.62 19.27 -2.32
N VAL A 196 4.24 20.16 -1.53
CA VAL A 196 3.61 21.44 -1.14
C VAL A 196 3.30 22.31 -2.35
N THR A 197 4.20 22.37 -3.33
CA THR A 197 4.01 23.17 -4.56
C THR A 197 2.94 22.56 -5.46
N ASP A 198 2.76 21.23 -5.42
CA ASP A 198 1.77 20.50 -6.21
C ASP A 198 0.35 20.60 -5.65
N MET A 199 0.17 21.01 -4.40
CA MET A 199 -1.16 21.18 -3.81
C MET A 199 -1.88 22.39 -4.42
N ASP A 200 -3.19 22.24 -4.61
CA ASP A 200 -4.08 23.37 -4.94
C ASP A 200 -4.56 24.08 -3.67
N GLU A 201 -5.27 25.21 -3.85
CA GLU A 201 -5.82 26.01 -2.73
C GLU A 201 -6.83 25.25 -1.86
N ALA A 202 -7.40 24.14 -2.36
CA ALA A 202 -8.33 23.30 -1.64
C ALA A 202 -7.67 22.16 -0.86
N GLY A 203 -6.33 22.00 -0.99
CA GLY A 203 -5.53 21.00 -0.31
C GLY A 203 -5.38 19.68 -1.08
N TYR A 204 -5.71 19.64 -2.39
CA TYR A 204 -5.56 18.44 -3.20
C TYR A 204 -4.30 18.48 -4.05
N PHE A 205 -3.63 17.35 -4.18
CA PHE A 205 -2.51 17.16 -5.11
C PHE A 205 -3.02 17.10 -6.55
N ARG A 206 -2.30 17.75 -7.48
CA ARG A 206 -2.70 17.93 -8.88
C ARG A 206 -2.05 16.93 -9.83
N THR A 207 -0.81 16.51 -9.56
CA THR A 207 -0.02 15.66 -10.46
C THR A 207 -0.23 14.18 -10.14
N ASN A 208 -0.59 13.41 -11.17
CA ASN A 208 -0.90 11.98 -11.03
C ASN A 208 -0.12 11.11 -12.04
N GLY A 209 1.05 11.56 -12.49
CA GLY A 209 1.78 10.90 -13.57
C GLY A 209 0.97 10.84 -14.87
N ALA A 210 1.18 9.80 -15.65
CA ALA A 210 0.43 9.53 -16.88
C ALA A 210 -0.86 8.71 -16.66
N PHE A 211 -1.18 8.34 -15.41
CA PHE A 211 -2.24 7.36 -15.11
C PHE A 211 -3.65 7.95 -15.15
N VAL A 212 -3.78 9.24 -14.81
CA VAL A 212 -5.07 9.95 -14.81
C VAL A 212 -4.89 11.36 -15.34
N SER A 213 -6.01 11.99 -15.72
CA SER A 213 -6.00 13.41 -16.09
C SER A 213 -5.42 14.26 -14.96
N GLN A 214 -4.49 15.15 -15.28
CA GLN A 214 -3.90 16.10 -14.33
C GLN A 214 -4.93 17.02 -13.65
N ARG A 215 -6.14 17.11 -14.20
CA ARG A 215 -7.23 17.89 -13.59
C ARG A 215 -8.02 17.12 -12.54
N GLU A 216 -7.83 15.80 -12.46
CA GLU A 216 -8.53 14.98 -11.49
C GLU A 216 -7.72 14.85 -10.21
N THR A 217 -8.31 15.27 -9.10
CA THR A 217 -7.74 15.12 -7.77
C THR A 217 -8.23 13.82 -7.13
N LYS A 218 -7.33 13.02 -6.56
CA LYS A 218 -7.64 11.74 -5.96
C LYS A 218 -7.55 11.79 -4.44
N THR A 219 -8.57 11.27 -3.76
CA THR A 219 -8.67 11.35 -2.30
C THR A 219 -7.59 10.53 -1.60
N TYR A 220 -7.19 9.38 -2.15
CA TYR A 220 -6.15 8.53 -1.57
C TYR A 220 -4.76 9.19 -1.54
N ASN A 221 -4.54 10.27 -2.32
CA ASN A 221 -3.30 11.04 -2.25
C ASN A 221 -3.08 11.69 -0.87
N CYS A 222 -4.11 11.77 -0.01
CA CYS A 222 -3.95 12.24 1.37
C CYS A 222 -2.95 11.40 2.19
N LEU A 223 -2.62 10.18 1.76
CA LEU A 223 -1.55 9.39 2.38
C LEU A 223 -0.17 10.09 2.28
N CYS A 224 0.06 10.90 1.22
CA CYS A 224 1.27 11.73 1.13
C CYS A 224 1.42 12.67 2.33
N GLY A 225 0.30 13.13 2.92
CA GLY A 225 0.31 13.95 4.12
C GLY A 225 1.01 13.30 5.31
N TRP A 226 0.89 11.97 5.46
CA TRP A 226 1.62 11.25 6.49
C TRP A 226 3.15 11.33 6.29
N ALA A 227 3.64 11.04 5.10
CA ALA A 227 5.07 11.17 4.78
C ALA A 227 5.57 12.62 4.91
N MET A 228 4.76 13.60 4.46
CA MET A 228 5.07 15.03 4.63
C MET A 228 5.18 15.42 6.11
N LEU A 229 4.28 14.93 6.96
CA LEU A 229 4.30 15.23 8.40
C LEU A 229 5.49 14.60 9.11
N ARG A 230 5.88 13.37 8.73
CA ARG A 230 7.14 12.76 9.20
C ARG A 230 8.34 13.63 8.83
N MET A 231 8.45 14.03 7.56
CA MET A 231 9.55 14.89 7.09
C MET A 231 9.53 16.25 7.76
N ALA A 232 8.35 16.85 8.00
CA ALA A 232 8.21 18.12 8.71
C ALA A 232 8.87 18.06 10.09
N ARG A 233 8.67 16.97 10.82
CA ARG A 233 9.28 16.76 12.15
C ARG A 233 10.78 16.56 12.06
N LEU A 234 11.27 15.79 11.09
CA LEU A 234 12.70 15.59 10.88
C LEU A 234 13.44 16.87 10.49
N ALA A 235 12.79 17.72 9.68
CA ALA A 235 13.37 18.97 9.17
C ALA A 235 13.05 20.20 10.06
N GLY A 236 12.13 20.10 11.02
CA GLY A 236 11.66 21.24 11.81
C GLY A 236 10.84 22.25 10.98
N ASP A 237 10.15 21.82 9.90
CA ASP A 237 9.45 22.71 8.96
C ASP A 237 7.93 22.72 9.21
N GLN A 238 7.46 23.78 9.89
CA GLN A 238 6.03 23.98 10.17
C GLN A 238 5.16 24.21 8.93
N ARG A 239 5.73 24.63 7.79
CA ARG A 239 4.98 24.78 6.54
C ARG A 239 4.60 23.42 5.97
N LEU A 240 5.52 22.46 6.02
CA LEU A 240 5.24 21.05 5.63
C LEU A 240 4.18 20.44 6.55
N GLU A 241 4.25 20.72 7.85
CA GLU A 241 3.27 20.22 8.82
C GLU A 241 1.85 20.72 8.50
N ARG A 242 1.69 22.03 8.26
CA ARG A 242 0.39 22.60 7.87
C ARG A 242 -0.14 21.98 6.58
N ALA A 243 0.68 21.89 5.54
CA ALA A 243 0.29 21.29 4.26
C ALA A 243 -0.13 19.81 4.39
N ALA A 244 0.54 19.04 5.25
CA ALA A 244 0.18 17.66 5.55
C ALA A 244 -1.22 17.55 6.17
N VAL A 245 -1.56 18.42 7.10
CA VAL A 245 -2.89 18.48 7.73
C VAL A 245 -3.95 18.92 6.72
N GLU A 246 -3.67 19.95 5.92
CA GLU A 246 -4.56 20.46 4.87
C GLU A 246 -4.93 19.37 3.85
N ALA A 247 -3.99 18.50 3.47
CA ALA A 247 -4.24 17.38 2.56
C ALA A 247 -5.28 16.38 3.12
N VAL A 248 -5.24 16.13 4.43
CA VAL A 248 -6.22 15.25 5.09
C VAL A 248 -7.55 15.97 5.29
N GLU A 249 -7.57 17.26 5.63
CA GLU A 249 -8.79 18.05 5.70
C GLU A 249 -9.52 18.09 4.36
N ALA A 250 -8.77 18.21 3.26
CA ALA A 250 -9.33 18.10 1.91
C ALA A 250 -9.97 16.73 1.65
N ALA A 251 -9.30 15.64 2.05
CA ALA A 251 -9.86 14.29 1.93
C ALA A 251 -11.15 14.14 2.75
N LEU A 252 -11.20 14.65 3.97
CA LEU A 252 -12.37 14.56 4.85
C LEU A 252 -13.60 15.28 4.29
N LYS A 253 -13.44 16.37 3.50
CA LYS A 253 -14.56 17.01 2.77
C LYS A 253 -15.24 16.05 1.80
N ARG A 254 -14.58 14.95 1.40
CA ARG A 254 -15.12 13.91 0.52
C ARG A 254 -15.65 12.68 1.26
N GLN A 255 -15.55 12.62 2.57
CA GLN A 255 -16.12 11.54 3.35
C GLN A 255 -17.65 11.65 3.39
N ARG A 256 -18.34 10.55 3.13
CA ARG A 256 -19.79 10.44 3.23
C ARG A 256 -20.21 10.02 4.64
N LYS A 257 -21.48 10.20 4.99
CA LYS A 257 -22.04 9.75 6.28
C LYS A 257 -21.85 8.26 6.56
N SER A 258 -21.64 7.45 5.53
CA SER A 258 -21.32 6.02 5.65
C SER A 258 -19.85 5.72 5.98
N GLY A 259 -18.99 6.73 6.08
CA GLY A 259 -17.55 6.57 6.21
C GLY A 259 -16.80 6.36 4.88
N TRP A 260 -17.52 6.25 3.75
CA TRP A 260 -16.95 6.06 2.42
C TRP A 260 -16.45 7.39 1.83
N PHE A 261 -15.34 7.36 1.08
CA PHE A 261 -14.73 8.53 0.47
C PHE A 261 -14.99 8.59 -1.03
N ALA A 262 -15.40 9.75 -1.54
CA ALA A 262 -15.58 10.00 -2.97
C ALA A 262 -14.23 10.24 -3.66
N ASN A 263 -14.18 10.04 -4.99
CA ASN A 263 -12.98 10.21 -5.83
C ASN A 263 -11.75 9.41 -5.34
N ASN A 264 -12.00 8.23 -4.82
CA ASN A 264 -11.00 7.42 -4.12
C ASN A 264 -10.50 6.23 -4.95
N CYS A 265 -10.26 6.44 -6.25
CA CYS A 265 -9.68 5.41 -7.12
C CYS A 265 -9.01 6.04 -8.35
N LEU A 266 -8.04 5.33 -8.94
CA LEU A 266 -7.42 5.72 -10.20
C LEU A 266 -8.43 5.79 -11.36
N GLY A 267 -9.27 4.77 -11.50
CA GLY A 267 -10.20 4.65 -12.62
C GLY A 267 -11.67 4.76 -12.18
N MET A 268 -12.19 3.80 -11.47
CA MET A 268 -13.63 3.70 -11.15
C MET A 268 -13.95 4.34 -9.80
N SER A 269 -14.09 5.66 -9.77
CA SER A 269 -14.28 6.44 -8.53
C SER A 269 -15.58 6.15 -7.79
N SER A 270 -16.61 5.65 -8.47
CA SER A 270 -17.89 5.24 -7.86
C SER A 270 -17.84 3.90 -7.12
N ILE A 271 -16.85 3.07 -7.44
CA ILE A 271 -16.59 1.76 -6.83
C ILE A 271 -15.08 1.57 -6.60
N PRO A 272 -14.48 2.35 -5.69
CA PRO A 272 -13.05 2.30 -5.44
C PRO A 272 -12.57 0.90 -5.07
N LEU A 273 -11.32 0.62 -5.41
CA LEU A 273 -10.61 -0.58 -4.96
C LEU A 273 -10.43 -0.55 -3.45
N THR A 274 -10.52 -1.71 -2.81
CA THR A 274 -10.19 -1.88 -1.38
C THR A 274 -8.78 -1.38 -1.07
N HIS A 275 -7.85 -1.50 -2.01
CA HIS A 275 -6.50 -0.95 -1.95
C HIS A 275 -6.47 0.59 -1.78
N THR A 276 -7.18 1.35 -2.62
CA THR A 276 -7.22 2.81 -2.48
C THR A 276 -8.03 3.28 -1.28
N ILE A 277 -9.01 2.48 -0.83
CA ILE A 277 -9.70 2.69 0.45
C ILE A 277 -8.71 2.57 1.61
N GLY A 278 -7.83 1.54 1.59
CA GLY A 278 -6.78 1.35 2.58
C GLY A 278 -5.84 2.55 2.67
N TYR A 279 -5.36 3.07 1.54
CA TYR A 279 -4.51 4.26 1.49
C TYR A 279 -5.16 5.48 2.15
N THR A 280 -6.42 5.76 1.82
CA THR A 280 -7.12 6.91 2.40
C THR A 280 -7.28 6.78 3.92
N LEU A 281 -7.71 5.61 4.39
CA LEU A 281 -7.90 5.37 5.82
C LEU A 281 -6.58 5.44 6.59
N GLN A 282 -5.49 4.91 6.02
CA GLN A 282 -4.16 5.02 6.60
C GLN A 282 -3.69 6.48 6.69
N GLY A 283 -3.81 7.25 5.60
CA GLY A 283 -3.40 8.65 5.58
C GLY A 283 -4.17 9.51 6.58
N VAL A 284 -5.50 9.36 6.64
CA VAL A 284 -6.33 10.07 7.62
C VAL A 284 -5.97 9.68 9.05
N PHE A 285 -5.76 8.39 9.30
CA PHE A 285 -5.43 7.89 10.63
C PHE A 285 -4.04 8.34 11.10
N GLU A 286 -3.01 8.10 10.33
CA GLU A 286 -1.62 8.37 10.75
C GLU A 286 -1.36 9.87 10.89
N VAL A 287 -1.92 10.72 10.01
CA VAL A 287 -1.88 12.18 10.21
C VAL A 287 -2.68 12.56 11.45
N GLY A 288 -3.84 11.94 11.69
CA GLY A 288 -4.64 12.17 12.89
C GLY A 288 -3.88 11.86 14.19
N VAL A 289 -3.12 10.77 14.21
CA VAL A 289 -2.27 10.39 15.35
C VAL A 289 -1.12 11.39 15.52
N LEU A 290 -0.37 11.66 14.44
CA LEU A 290 0.80 12.52 14.50
C LEU A 290 0.45 13.99 14.79
N ALA A 291 -0.64 14.51 14.22
CA ALA A 291 -1.08 15.91 14.43
C ALA A 291 -2.03 16.07 15.63
N GLU A 292 -2.24 15.02 16.43
CA GLU A 292 -3.12 15.02 17.60
C GLU A 292 -4.55 15.50 17.28
N ARG A 293 -5.11 15.01 16.13
CA ARG A 293 -6.43 15.36 15.59
C ARG A 293 -7.45 14.23 15.87
N PRO A 294 -8.20 14.27 16.98
CA PRO A 294 -9.19 13.24 17.33
C PRO A 294 -10.30 13.10 16.30
N ASP A 295 -10.66 14.17 15.61
CA ASP A 295 -11.64 14.17 14.53
C ASP A 295 -11.18 13.34 13.31
N PHE A 296 -9.89 13.39 12.96
CA PHE A 296 -9.31 12.55 11.91
C PHE A 296 -9.31 11.08 12.31
N ILE A 297 -8.89 10.80 13.56
CA ILE A 297 -8.87 9.44 14.11
C ILE A 297 -10.28 8.84 14.08
N ALA A 298 -11.29 9.59 14.54
CA ALA A 298 -12.68 9.13 14.53
C ALA A 298 -13.22 8.90 13.11
N ALA A 299 -12.86 9.77 12.15
CA ALA A 299 -13.24 9.62 10.75
C ALA A 299 -12.64 8.36 10.11
N ALA A 300 -11.37 8.08 10.41
CA ALA A 300 -10.68 6.86 9.95
C ALA A 300 -11.30 5.61 10.58
N GLU A 301 -11.55 5.60 11.89
CA GLU A 301 -12.19 4.49 12.61
C GLU A 301 -13.56 4.16 12.04
N HIS A 302 -14.36 5.18 11.77
CA HIS A 302 -15.69 5.02 11.17
C HIS A 302 -15.62 4.34 9.80
N GLY A 303 -14.74 4.79 8.91
CA GLY A 303 -14.55 4.17 7.58
C GLY A 303 -14.00 2.75 7.67
N LEU A 304 -12.99 2.54 8.51
CA LEU A 304 -12.34 1.24 8.72
C LEU A 304 -13.31 0.19 9.26
N THR A 305 -14.03 0.53 10.32
CA THR A 305 -15.05 -0.35 10.91
C THR A 305 -16.15 -0.68 9.90
N SER A 306 -16.59 0.31 9.12
CA SER A 306 -17.64 0.13 8.11
C SER A 306 -17.23 -0.85 7.03
N VAL A 307 -16.00 -0.78 6.51
CA VAL A 307 -15.53 -1.70 5.47
C VAL A 307 -15.19 -3.08 6.04
N LEU A 308 -14.54 -3.17 7.20
CA LEU A 308 -14.17 -4.45 7.80
C LEU A 308 -15.38 -5.30 8.19
N ARG A 309 -16.50 -4.69 8.60
CA ARG A 309 -17.76 -5.40 8.84
C ARG A 309 -18.40 -6.00 7.60
N LYS A 310 -17.89 -5.70 6.39
CA LYS A 310 -18.37 -6.28 5.12
C LYS A 310 -17.64 -7.56 4.72
N GLN A 311 -16.88 -8.14 5.60
CA GLN A 311 -16.25 -9.45 5.39
C GLN A 311 -17.28 -10.52 5.08
N ARG A 312 -16.93 -11.40 4.15
CA ARG A 312 -17.65 -12.64 3.89
C ARG A 312 -17.42 -13.63 5.03
N ARG A 313 -18.13 -14.75 5.01
CA ARG A 313 -18.00 -15.79 6.06
C ARG A 313 -16.59 -16.36 6.18
N ASP A 314 -15.84 -16.42 5.08
CA ASP A 314 -14.46 -16.90 5.02
C ASP A 314 -13.40 -15.84 5.43
N GLY A 315 -13.82 -14.64 5.81
CA GLY A 315 -12.96 -13.50 6.16
C GLY A 315 -12.56 -12.62 4.97
N SER A 316 -12.88 -13.00 3.73
CA SER A 316 -12.51 -12.20 2.55
C SER A 316 -13.30 -10.90 2.45
N LEU A 317 -12.65 -9.86 1.89
CA LEU A 317 -13.28 -8.60 1.52
C LEU A 317 -13.45 -8.53 0.00
N ALA A 318 -14.55 -7.93 -0.47
CA ALA A 318 -14.69 -7.65 -1.89
C ALA A 318 -13.60 -6.69 -2.37
N GLY A 319 -13.09 -6.87 -3.59
CA GLY A 319 -12.05 -6.03 -4.15
C GLY A 319 -12.48 -4.59 -4.44
N ARG A 320 -13.79 -4.33 -4.44
CA ARG A 320 -14.38 -2.99 -4.65
C ARG A 320 -15.65 -2.83 -3.83
N PHE A 321 -15.93 -1.60 -3.41
CA PHE A 321 -17.14 -1.24 -2.68
C PHE A 321 -17.79 0.04 -3.23
N ASP A 322 -19.12 0.06 -3.27
CA ASP A 322 -19.90 1.28 -3.58
C ASP A 322 -20.05 2.19 -2.34
N LYS A 323 -20.66 3.36 -2.52
CA LYS A 323 -20.90 4.36 -1.47
C LYS A 323 -21.78 3.91 -0.29
N ARG A 324 -22.43 2.75 -0.40
CA ARG A 324 -23.22 2.10 0.65
C ARG A 324 -22.49 0.89 1.25
N TRP A 325 -21.23 0.69 0.88
CA TRP A 325 -20.44 -0.47 1.23
C TRP A 325 -21.01 -1.80 0.71
N ASN A 326 -21.76 -1.77 -0.39
CA ASN A 326 -22.10 -3.00 -1.09
C ASN A 326 -20.89 -3.48 -1.88
N ALA A 327 -20.69 -4.81 -1.87
CA ALA A 327 -19.65 -5.42 -2.66
C ALA A 327 -19.87 -5.17 -4.16
N ALA A 328 -18.89 -4.62 -4.85
CA ALA A 328 -18.93 -4.27 -6.26
C ALA A 328 -17.92 -5.07 -7.12
N ALA A 329 -17.37 -6.14 -6.56
CA ALA A 329 -16.48 -7.09 -7.25
C ALA A 329 -16.67 -8.50 -6.70
N ASN A 330 -16.41 -9.50 -7.57
CA ASN A 330 -16.45 -10.93 -7.20
C ASN A 330 -15.09 -11.48 -6.76
N PHE A 331 -14.03 -10.71 -6.89
CA PHE A 331 -12.69 -11.02 -6.40
C PHE A 331 -12.41 -10.30 -5.09
N ALA A 332 -11.44 -10.79 -4.32
CA ALA A 332 -10.83 -10.07 -3.21
C ALA A 332 -9.56 -9.34 -3.68
N CYS A 333 -9.34 -8.10 -3.26
CA CYS A 333 -8.07 -7.40 -3.42
C CYS A 333 -7.20 -7.72 -2.20
N LEU A 334 -6.17 -8.55 -2.36
CA LEU A 334 -5.35 -9.02 -1.24
C LEU A 334 -4.50 -7.89 -0.65
N THR A 335 -3.97 -7.00 -1.49
CA THR A 335 -3.27 -5.79 -1.05
C THR A 335 -4.15 -4.95 -0.10
N GLY A 336 -5.34 -4.59 -0.55
CA GLY A 336 -6.25 -3.77 0.26
C GLY A 336 -6.71 -4.48 1.53
N SER A 337 -6.85 -5.81 1.50
CA SER A 337 -7.16 -6.61 2.68
C SER A 337 -6.06 -6.49 3.74
N CYS A 338 -4.78 -6.63 3.34
CA CYS A 338 -3.64 -6.46 4.24
C CYS A 338 -3.53 -5.03 4.77
N GLN A 339 -3.70 -4.01 3.91
CA GLN A 339 -3.65 -2.60 4.34
C GLN A 339 -4.69 -2.28 5.41
N LEU A 340 -5.93 -2.71 5.22
CA LEU A 340 -6.99 -2.51 6.22
C LEU A 340 -6.67 -3.22 7.53
N ALA A 341 -6.04 -4.39 7.48
CA ALA A 341 -5.57 -5.10 8.66
C ALA A 341 -4.44 -4.32 9.38
N VAL A 342 -3.46 -3.79 8.63
CA VAL A 342 -2.39 -2.94 9.19
C VAL A 342 -2.97 -1.75 9.94
N VAL A 343 -3.89 -1.01 9.33
CA VAL A 343 -4.53 0.15 9.98
C VAL A 343 -5.31 -0.30 11.22
N ALA A 344 -6.01 -1.43 11.16
CA ALA A 344 -6.75 -1.96 12.31
C ALA A 344 -5.80 -2.37 13.46
N TYR A 345 -4.69 -3.03 13.17
CA TYR A 345 -3.69 -3.38 14.19
C TYR A 345 -3.07 -2.14 14.84
N ARG A 346 -2.83 -1.07 14.06
CA ARG A 346 -2.39 0.21 14.62
C ARG A 346 -3.43 0.84 15.55
N PHE A 347 -4.72 0.78 15.21
CA PHE A 347 -5.79 1.18 16.14
C PHE A 347 -5.80 0.34 17.41
N VAL A 348 -5.57 -0.96 17.31
CA VAL A 348 -5.50 -1.86 18.47
C VAL A 348 -4.30 -1.51 19.35
N GLU A 349 -3.14 -1.29 18.74
CA GLU A 349 -1.91 -0.92 19.45
C GLU A 349 -2.10 0.38 20.26
N LEU A 350 -2.68 1.42 19.63
CA LEU A 350 -2.77 2.74 20.25
C LEU A 350 -3.99 2.91 21.17
N PHE A 351 -5.11 2.26 20.87
CA PHE A 351 -6.39 2.50 21.55
C PHE A 351 -7.04 1.24 22.14
N GLY A 352 -6.45 0.07 21.97
CA GLY A 352 -6.95 -1.19 22.54
C GLY A 352 -8.29 -1.68 21.97
N ASN A 353 -8.65 -1.30 20.72
CA ASN A 353 -9.93 -1.63 20.11
C ASN A 353 -10.02 -3.11 19.70
N ARG A 354 -10.60 -3.94 20.58
CA ARG A 354 -10.73 -5.40 20.39
C ARG A 354 -11.61 -5.80 19.22
N ASP A 355 -12.64 -5.04 18.88
CA ASP A 355 -13.52 -5.34 17.75
C ASP A 355 -12.73 -5.25 16.44
N LEU A 356 -11.87 -4.24 16.31
CA LEU A 356 -10.97 -4.11 15.16
C LEU A 356 -9.95 -5.25 15.10
N LEU A 357 -9.43 -5.72 16.24
CA LEU A 357 -8.53 -6.88 16.27
C LEU A 357 -9.20 -8.11 15.68
N ILE A 358 -10.40 -8.46 16.15
CA ILE A 358 -11.14 -9.63 15.67
C ILE A 358 -11.41 -9.54 14.16
N LEU A 359 -11.77 -8.34 13.68
CA LEU A 359 -12.05 -8.13 12.27
C LEU A 359 -10.77 -8.24 11.42
N ALA A 360 -9.63 -7.68 11.89
CA ALA A 360 -8.34 -7.78 11.22
C ALA A 360 -7.83 -9.22 11.16
N ASP A 361 -7.89 -9.95 12.26
CA ASP A 361 -7.47 -11.37 12.34
C ASP A 361 -8.24 -12.26 11.38
N ARG A 362 -9.54 -12.01 11.21
CA ARG A 362 -10.36 -12.76 10.24
C ARG A 362 -9.94 -12.46 8.79
N VAL A 363 -9.64 -11.18 8.46
CA VAL A 363 -9.11 -10.83 7.15
C VAL A 363 -7.76 -11.49 6.92
N MET A 364 -6.85 -11.40 7.89
CA MET A 364 -5.53 -11.99 7.76
C MET A 364 -5.56 -13.51 7.72
N SER A 365 -6.46 -14.16 8.45
CA SER A 365 -6.70 -15.62 8.34
C SER A 365 -7.10 -16.02 6.92
N PHE A 366 -7.87 -15.20 6.20
CA PHE A 366 -8.16 -15.44 4.80
C PHE A 366 -6.92 -15.23 3.92
N VAL A 367 -6.21 -14.10 4.07
CA VAL A 367 -5.04 -13.77 3.20
C VAL A 367 -3.91 -14.79 3.39
N LYS A 368 -3.62 -15.21 4.63
CA LYS A 368 -2.60 -16.22 4.94
C LYS A 368 -2.80 -17.52 4.13
N ARG A 369 -4.04 -17.94 3.93
CA ARG A 369 -4.36 -19.14 3.11
C ARG A 369 -4.07 -18.97 1.62
N THR A 370 -3.90 -17.72 1.13
CA THR A 370 -3.59 -17.45 -0.28
C THR A 370 -2.10 -17.36 -0.55
N GLN A 371 -1.24 -17.30 0.48
CA GLN A 371 0.20 -17.25 0.31
C GLN A 371 0.74 -18.58 -0.21
N ARG A 372 1.58 -18.54 -1.24
CA ARG A 372 2.31 -19.70 -1.71
C ARG A 372 3.56 -19.92 -0.86
N LEU A 373 3.72 -21.11 -0.30
CA LEU A 373 4.91 -21.49 0.48
C LEU A 373 5.69 -22.63 -0.17
N ALA A 374 5.16 -23.22 -1.25
CA ALA A 374 5.80 -24.23 -2.08
C ALA A 374 5.27 -24.14 -3.50
N GLY A 375 5.96 -24.74 -4.46
CA GLY A 375 5.57 -24.79 -5.87
C GLY A 375 6.78 -24.93 -6.77
N ASP A 376 6.54 -25.27 -8.04
CA ASP A 376 7.61 -25.54 -9.04
C ASP A 376 8.28 -24.25 -9.50
N ASP A 377 7.59 -23.11 -9.44
CA ASP A 377 8.16 -21.81 -9.76
C ASP A 377 8.57 -21.05 -8.47
N PRO A 378 9.89 -20.96 -8.18
CA PRO A 378 10.40 -20.30 -6.99
C PRO A 378 10.06 -18.79 -6.95
N ASN A 379 9.77 -18.17 -8.11
CA ASN A 379 9.40 -16.77 -8.18
C ASN A 379 7.99 -16.48 -7.66
N MET A 380 7.17 -17.50 -7.43
CA MET A 380 5.85 -17.37 -6.78
C MET A 380 5.90 -17.69 -5.28
N VAL A 381 6.95 -18.36 -4.79
CA VAL A 381 7.04 -18.81 -3.39
C VAL A 381 7.27 -17.63 -2.45
N GLY A 382 6.42 -17.46 -1.46
CA GLY A 382 6.43 -16.36 -0.49
C GLY A 382 5.56 -15.17 -0.90
N ALA A 383 5.19 -15.05 -2.16
CA ALA A 383 4.41 -13.93 -2.69
C ALA A 383 2.94 -13.93 -2.26
N ILE A 384 2.36 -12.74 -2.29
CA ILE A 384 0.91 -12.51 -2.22
C ILE A 384 0.43 -12.00 -3.59
N ALA A 385 -0.59 -12.64 -4.15
CA ALA A 385 -1.18 -12.21 -5.41
C ALA A 385 -1.93 -10.87 -5.28
N GLY A 386 -2.14 -10.16 -6.37
CA GLY A 386 -2.94 -8.94 -6.36
C GLY A 386 -4.41 -9.19 -6.05
N SER A 387 -4.95 -10.30 -6.53
CA SER A 387 -6.35 -10.71 -6.36
C SER A 387 -6.48 -12.16 -5.92
N TYR A 388 -7.63 -12.47 -5.28
CA TYR A 388 -8.09 -13.83 -5.10
C TYR A 388 -9.54 -13.98 -5.63
N PRO A 389 -9.83 -14.91 -6.56
CA PRO A 389 -8.86 -15.74 -7.27
C PRO A 389 -7.79 -14.93 -8.00
N ILE A 390 -6.63 -15.51 -8.30
CA ILE A 390 -5.48 -14.78 -8.88
C ILE A 390 -5.82 -14.12 -10.23
N LEU A 391 -6.79 -14.65 -10.98
CA LEU A 391 -7.31 -14.06 -12.22
C LEU A 391 -8.38 -12.98 -11.98
N GLY A 392 -8.55 -12.52 -10.74
CA GLY A 392 -9.44 -11.41 -10.38
C GLY A 392 -9.02 -10.08 -11.01
N GLY A 393 -9.88 -9.08 -10.89
CA GLY A 393 -9.77 -7.80 -11.64
C GLY A 393 -8.76 -6.79 -11.10
N TYR A 394 -7.84 -7.18 -10.21
CA TYR A 394 -6.74 -6.33 -9.75
C TYR A 394 -5.41 -7.06 -9.85
N MET A 395 -4.46 -6.51 -10.62
CA MET A 395 -3.17 -7.16 -10.90
C MET A 395 -3.34 -8.62 -11.33
N THR A 396 -4.23 -8.83 -12.30
CA THR A 396 -4.69 -10.13 -12.78
C THR A 396 -3.53 -11.03 -13.19
N GLY A 397 -3.44 -12.22 -12.61
CA GLY A 397 -2.40 -13.20 -12.95
C GLY A 397 -1.03 -12.87 -12.38
N GLY A 398 -0.91 -11.92 -11.44
CA GLY A 398 0.38 -11.42 -10.97
C GLY A 398 0.50 -11.28 -9.46
N TYR A 399 1.74 -11.16 -9.05
CA TYR A 399 2.21 -10.98 -7.70
C TYR A 399 2.89 -9.60 -7.58
N PRO A 400 2.12 -8.50 -7.39
CA PRO A 400 2.71 -7.18 -7.22
C PRO A 400 3.46 -7.10 -5.89
N ASN A 401 4.60 -6.42 -5.87
CA ASN A 401 5.45 -6.36 -4.69
C ASN A 401 4.73 -5.74 -3.48
N TRP A 402 3.85 -4.78 -3.71
CA TRP A 402 3.09 -4.12 -2.64
C TRP A 402 2.02 -5.00 -1.98
N ALA A 403 1.53 -6.06 -2.63
CA ALA A 403 0.67 -7.02 -1.95
C ALA A 403 1.46 -7.80 -0.89
N THR A 404 2.68 -8.21 -1.24
CA THR A 404 3.59 -8.90 -0.32
C THR A 404 4.10 -7.94 0.77
N LYS A 405 4.39 -6.68 0.43
CA LYS A 405 4.77 -5.62 1.37
C LYS A 405 3.74 -5.45 2.49
N TYR A 406 2.48 -5.22 2.15
CA TYR A 406 1.43 -5.03 3.16
C TYR A 406 1.12 -6.32 3.95
N PHE A 407 1.37 -7.48 3.36
CA PHE A 407 1.31 -8.73 4.09
C PHE A 407 2.42 -8.85 5.14
N ILE A 408 3.65 -8.44 4.80
CA ILE A 408 4.78 -8.35 5.75
C ILE A 408 4.41 -7.40 6.90
N ASP A 409 3.95 -6.20 6.61
CA ASP A 409 3.57 -5.21 7.61
C ASP A 409 2.48 -5.74 8.56
N ALA A 410 1.48 -6.44 8.02
CA ALA A 410 0.39 -7.00 8.82
C ALA A 410 0.85 -8.16 9.71
N LEU A 411 1.82 -8.96 9.28
CA LEU A 411 2.40 -10.06 10.08
C LEU A 411 3.41 -9.56 11.12
N ALA A 412 4.16 -8.50 10.79
CA ALA A 412 5.14 -7.88 11.68
C ALA A 412 4.50 -6.94 12.70
N ALA A 413 3.22 -6.58 12.53
CA ALA A 413 2.50 -5.76 13.49
C ALA A 413 2.58 -6.39 14.89
N PRO A 414 2.81 -5.58 15.95
CA PRO A 414 2.93 -6.12 17.30
C PRO A 414 1.70 -6.93 17.67
N THR A 415 1.86 -8.23 17.85
CA THR A 415 0.83 -9.05 18.51
C THR A 415 0.77 -8.59 19.95
N LEU A 416 -0.30 -7.90 20.32
CA LEU A 416 -0.52 -7.54 21.72
C LEU A 416 -0.44 -8.83 22.56
N PRO A 417 0.36 -8.84 23.63
CA PRO A 417 0.38 -9.95 24.55
C PRO A 417 -1.05 -10.17 25.06
N VAL A 418 -1.49 -11.42 25.09
CA VAL A 418 -2.84 -11.88 25.49
C VAL A 418 -3.27 -11.35 26.89
N ASN A 419 -2.41 -10.66 27.60
CA ASN A 419 -2.61 -10.16 28.97
C ASN A 419 -3.50 -8.92 29.12
N LEU A 420 -4.09 -8.36 28.06
CA LEU A 420 -5.16 -7.35 28.17
C LEU A 420 -6.53 -7.96 28.54
N ALA A 421 -6.55 -9.20 29.01
CA ALA A 421 -7.77 -9.91 29.38
C ALA A 421 -8.45 -9.39 30.65
N ARG A 422 -7.83 -8.55 31.46
CA ARG A 422 -8.46 -8.00 32.69
C ARG A 422 -8.01 -6.59 32.96
N GLY A 423 -8.92 -5.64 32.75
CA GLY A 423 -9.05 -4.37 33.45
C GLY A 423 -7.77 -3.62 33.84
N ALA A 424 -7.05 -3.02 32.89
CA ALA A 424 -6.07 -2.01 33.21
C ALA A 424 -6.60 -0.62 32.83
N PRO A 425 -6.34 0.42 33.63
CA PRO A 425 -6.81 1.78 33.38
C PRO A 425 -6.18 2.35 32.11
N ARG A 426 -6.90 3.24 31.45
CA ARG A 426 -6.50 4.00 30.26
C ARG A 426 -5.06 4.48 30.42
N CYS A 427 -4.15 3.86 29.68
CA CYS A 427 -2.75 4.25 29.65
C CYS A 427 -2.65 5.55 28.87
N THR A 428 -2.18 6.59 29.55
CA THR A 428 -1.72 7.83 28.95
C THR A 428 -0.69 7.53 27.86
N LEU A 429 -0.89 8.14 26.69
CA LEU A 429 0.00 8.08 25.53
C LEU A 429 1.48 8.12 25.97
N ARG A 430 2.18 7.01 25.86
CA ARG A 430 3.62 7.04 25.68
C ARG A 430 3.90 6.94 24.18
N LEU A 431 3.95 8.10 23.55
CA LEU A 431 4.62 8.26 22.28
C LEU A 431 6.08 7.85 22.51
N SER A 432 6.55 6.82 21.83
CA SER A 432 7.99 6.62 21.62
C SER A 432 8.49 7.71 20.69
N VAL A 433 8.45 8.93 21.17
CA VAL A 433 9.20 10.03 20.60
C VAL A 433 10.62 9.80 21.08
N CYS A 434 11.56 9.62 20.16
CA CYS A 434 12.98 9.77 20.46
C CYS A 434 13.17 10.98 21.35
N SER A 435 13.58 10.75 22.60
CA SER A 435 13.97 11.81 23.52
C SER A 435 15.13 12.57 22.89
N PRO A 436 15.09 13.92 22.85
CA PRO A 436 16.28 14.69 22.52
C PRO A 436 17.25 14.57 23.68
N LEU A 437 18.37 13.88 23.47
CA LEU A 437 19.54 13.98 24.31
C LEU A 437 20.15 15.38 24.11
N PHE A 438 19.63 16.36 24.83
CA PHE A 438 20.33 17.56 25.17
C PHE A 438 20.70 17.47 26.66
N ASN A 439 21.89 16.98 26.95
CA ASN A 439 22.64 17.33 28.13
C ASN A 439 23.90 18.04 27.68
N LEU A 440 23.82 19.35 27.64
CA LEU A 440 24.99 20.20 27.79
C LEU A 440 25.25 20.26 29.29
N SER A 441 26.27 19.55 29.77
CA SER A 441 26.88 19.83 31.06
C SER A 441 28.04 20.77 30.82
N GLU A 442 27.94 21.92 31.46
CA GLU A 442 29.03 22.89 31.74
C GLU A 442 30.24 22.20 32.35
N SER A 443 31.40 22.49 31.83
CA SER A 443 32.62 22.90 32.52
C SER A 443 33.67 23.33 31.54
#